data_efae0ca9e4cb55c2df239b1fb69fadf4
#
_entry.id   efae0ca9e4cb55c2df239b1fb69fadf4
#
_cell.length_a   1.000
_cell.length_b   1.000
_cell.length_c   1.000
_cell.angle_alpha   90.00
_cell.angle_beta   90.00
_cell.angle_gamma   90.00
#
_symmetry.space_group_name_H-M   'P 1'
#
loop_
_entity.id
_entity.type
_entity.pdbx_description
1 polymer ?
#
loop_
_entity_poly.entity_id
_entity_poly.type
_entity_poly.pdbx_seq_one_letter_code
_entity_poly.pdbx_strand_id
1 'polypeptide(L)'
;MKSARKMVFFVIMGLILAVSAGCAQKEVKYSGFLGSYPKFQKGPSGGVALVYIKKGVDFSKYNKVMFDQVVFYLAKDAKYRDIQPEQMKELADEFARDAAEQMKGAYPIVAEPGPDVLRVRVAITNIEPGNPVKSGMTTVLPIGLAVSVIRKGATGKYPGVGSAGMEAEFLDSLTNERLAAAIDERAGSKFAGFSKFGAAKEAFKFWTERLRIFLDRAHGKQK
;
A
#
# COMPACT_ATOMS: atom_id res chain seq x y z
N MET A 1 25.25 2.72 54.43
CA MET A 1 25.55 3.35 53.11
C MET A 1 25.85 2.37 51.96
N LYS A 2 26.48 1.20 52.18
CA LYS A 2 26.77 0.21 51.09
C LYS A 2 25.54 -0.53 50.57
N SER A 3 24.48 -0.74 51.38
CA SER A 3 23.24 -1.43 50.98
C SER A 3 22.36 -0.59 50.02
N ALA A 4 22.19 0.69 50.30
CA ALA A 4 21.37 1.59 49.44
C ALA A 4 21.99 1.77 48.04
N ARG A 5 23.31 1.75 47.94
CA ARG A 5 24.02 1.87 46.65
C ARG A 5 23.84 0.61 45.77
N LYS A 6 23.74 -0.58 46.36
CA LYS A 6 23.44 -1.83 45.63
C LYS A 6 21.98 -1.87 45.14
N MET A 7 21.04 -1.38 45.95
CA MET A 7 19.63 -1.33 45.59
C MET A 7 19.36 -0.37 44.44
N VAL A 8 20.01 0.80 44.44
CA VAL A 8 19.93 1.77 43.33
C VAL A 8 20.52 1.20 42.03
N PHE A 9 21.63 0.44 42.13
CA PHE A 9 22.25 -0.20 40.96
C PHE A 9 21.33 -1.28 40.31
N PHE A 10 20.63 -2.08 41.13
CA PHE A 10 19.68 -3.07 40.65
C PHE A 10 18.40 -2.44 40.04
N VAL A 11 17.95 -1.31 40.54
CA VAL A 11 16.80 -0.57 40.01
C VAL A 11 17.15 0.06 38.67
N ILE A 12 18.36 0.64 38.51
CA ILE A 12 18.81 1.21 37.23
C ILE A 12 19.07 0.12 36.20
N MET A 13 19.61 -1.04 36.58
CA MET A 13 19.83 -2.17 35.69
C MET A 13 18.52 -2.81 35.26
N GLY A 14 17.49 -2.84 36.14
CA GLY A 14 16.11 -3.29 35.77
C GLY A 14 15.42 -2.33 34.83
N LEU A 15 15.68 -1.03 34.91
CA LEU A 15 15.07 -0.02 34.03
C LEU A 15 15.67 -0.02 32.61
N ILE A 16 16.92 -0.43 32.45
CA ILE A 16 17.60 -0.50 31.14
C ILE A 16 17.14 -1.73 30.34
N LEU A 17 16.67 -2.80 30.99
CA LEU A 17 16.13 -3.99 30.33
C LEU A 17 14.69 -3.84 29.81
N ALA A 18 13.98 -2.78 30.20
CA ALA A 18 12.60 -2.54 29.80
C ALA A 18 12.44 -1.75 28.47
N VAL A 19 13.50 -1.29 27.84
CA VAL A 19 13.46 -0.43 26.62
C VAL A 19 13.65 -1.21 25.32
N SER A 20 13.74 -2.53 25.36
CA SER A 20 13.62 -3.36 24.17
C SER A 20 12.14 -3.69 23.84
N ALA A 21 11.24 -2.70 23.96
CA ALA A 21 9.96 -2.75 23.26
C ALA A 21 10.27 -2.66 21.76
N GLY A 22 10.64 -3.78 21.17
CA GLY A 22 10.79 -3.93 19.74
C GLY A 22 9.52 -3.41 19.10
N CYS A 23 9.61 -2.40 18.24
CA CYS A 23 8.55 -2.08 17.31
C CYS A 23 8.19 -3.39 16.62
N ALA A 24 7.08 -4.01 16.97
CA ALA A 24 6.52 -5.13 16.25
C ALA A 24 6.22 -4.61 14.84
N GLN A 25 7.18 -4.78 13.95
CA GLN A 25 7.04 -4.43 12.55
C GLN A 25 5.96 -5.37 12.04
N LYS A 26 4.80 -4.83 11.67
CA LYS A 26 3.70 -5.63 11.11
C LYS A 26 4.29 -6.46 9.97
N GLU A 27 4.32 -7.78 10.15
CA GLU A 27 4.85 -8.70 9.18
C GLU A 27 4.08 -8.53 7.86
N VAL A 28 4.76 -8.16 6.81
CA VAL A 28 4.15 -8.00 5.48
C VAL A 28 3.90 -9.40 4.94
N LYS A 29 2.65 -9.74 4.77
CA LYS A 29 2.23 -11.02 4.22
C LYS A 29 2.22 -10.95 2.71
N TYR A 30 2.86 -11.91 2.10
CA TYR A 30 2.92 -12.06 0.66
C TYR A 30 1.72 -12.87 0.15
N SER A 31 1.10 -12.40 -0.95
CA SER A 31 -0.05 -13.10 -1.53
C SER A 31 0.35 -14.34 -2.34
N GLY A 32 1.52 -14.33 -2.94
CA GLY A 32 2.01 -15.31 -3.91
C GLY A 32 1.94 -14.81 -5.35
N PHE A 33 1.34 -13.64 -5.61
CA PHE A 33 1.19 -13.09 -6.95
C PHE A 33 2.52 -12.89 -7.68
N LEU A 34 3.55 -12.41 -6.99
CA LEU A 34 4.86 -12.17 -7.59
C LEU A 34 5.62 -13.47 -7.92
N GLY A 35 5.15 -14.63 -7.47
CA GLY A 35 5.82 -15.93 -7.63
C GLY A 35 7.11 -16.02 -6.80
N SER A 36 8.12 -15.24 -7.13
CA SER A 36 9.36 -15.06 -6.35
C SER A 36 9.41 -13.66 -5.75
N TYR A 37 9.81 -13.57 -4.48
CA TYR A 37 9.88 -12.29 -3.76
C TYR A 37 11.32 -11.84 -3.65
N PRO A 38 11.71 -10.70 -4.26
CA PRO A 38 13.05 -10.14 -4.11
C PRO A 38 13.22 -9.57 -2.69
N LYS A 39 14.45 -9.20 -2.34
CA LYS A 39 14.70 -8.52 -1.07
C LYS A 39 14.12 -7.11 -1.11
N PHE A 40 12.95 -6.95 -0.53
CA PHE A 40 12.30 -5.66 -0.40
C PHE A 40 13.01 -4.75 0.61
N GLN A 41 12.88 -3.46 0.39
CA GLN A 41 13.28 -2.39 1.29
C GLN A 41 12.03 -1.59 1.69
N LYS A 42 12.11 -0.90 2.82
CA LYS A 42 11.07 0.05 3.21
C LYS A 42 10.95 1.14 2.15
N GLY A 43 9.72 1.42 1.73
CA GLY A 43 9.45 2.49 0.79
C GLY A 43 9.75 3.89 1.36
N PRO A 44 9.83 4.90 0.49
CA PRO A 44 10.06 6.27 0.91
C PRO A 44 8.90 6.79 1.78
N SER A 45 9.19 7.78 2.61
CA SER A 45 8.15 8.46 3.40
C SER A 45 7.04 8.99 2.48
N GLY A 46 5.80 8.71 2.84
CA GLY A 46 4.63 9.05 2.02
C GLY A 46 4.48 8.22 0.73
N GLY A 47 5.30 7.18 0.53
CA GLY A 47 5.20 6.23 -0.56
C GLY A 47 4.48 4.93 -0.17
N VAL A 48 4.67 3.89 -0.97
CA VAL A 48 4.21 2.52 -0.69
C VAL A 48 5.06 1.88 0.42
N ALA A 49 4.53 0.86 1.09
CA ALA A 49 5.18 0.29 2.27
C ALA A 49 6.53 -0.38 1.96
N LEU A 50 6.57 -1.20 0.93
CA LEU A 50 7.77 -1.93 0.51
C LEU A 50 8.04 -1.73 -0.97
N VAL A 51 9.32 -1.60 -1.31
CA VAL A 51 9.79 -1.46 -2.69
C VAL A 51 11.00 -2.36 -2.95
N TYR A 52 11.07 -2.86 -4.16
CA TYR A 52 12.27 -3.42 -4.74
C TYR A 52 12.57 -2.67 -6.04
N ILE A 53 13.82 -2.27 -6.23
CA ILE A 53 14.30 -1.68 -7.49
C ILE A 53 15.58 -2.41 -7.85
N LYS A 54 15.60 -2.99 -9.05
CA LYS A 54 16.78 -3.66 -9.60
C LYS A 54 17.90 -2.65 -9.81
N LYS A 55 19.09 -2.94 -9.33
CA LYS A 55 20.26 -2.07 -9.49
C LYS A 55 20.64 -1.89 -10.96
N GLY A 56 21.06 -0.70 -11.33
CA GLY A 56 21.56 -0.38 -12.66
C GLY A 56 20.50 -0.22 -13.75
N VAL A 57 19.21 -0.24 -13.39
CA VAL A 57 18.12 0.04 -14.34
C VAL A 57 17.99 1.53 -14.55
N ASP A 58 18.03 1.94 -15.81
CA ASP A 58 17.63 3.28 -16.24
C ASP A 58 16.14 3.29 -16.60
N PHE A 59 15.34 3.83 -15.69
CA PHE A 59 13.89 3.98 -15.90
C PHE A 59 13.54 5.13 -16.83
N SER A 60 14.47 6.07 -17.13
CA SER A 60 14.20 7.19 -18.03
C SER A 60 13.99 6.76 -19.48
N LYS A 61 14.42 5.56 -19.85
CA LYS A 61 14.16 5.00 -21.19
C LYS A 61 12.67 4.65 -21.41
N TYR A 62 11.87 4.46 -20.34
CA TYR A 62 10.47 4.02 -20.45
C TYR A 62 9.53 5.21 -20.55
N ASN A 63 9.15 5.56 -21.79
CA ASN A 63 8.31 6.72 -22.10
C ASN A 63 6.82 6.36 -22.23
N LYS A 64 6.49 5.07 -22.20
CA LYS A 64 5.14 4.52 -22.35
C LYS A 64 4.89 3.48 -21.27
N VAL A 65 3.62 3.22 -20.98
CA VAL A 65 3.21 2.22 -19.99
C VAL A 65 2.22 1.25 -20.61
N MET A 66 2.41 -0.04 -20.37
CA MET A 66 1.44 -1.08 -20.70
C MET A 66 0.92 -1.69 -19.40
N PHE A 67 -0.38 -1.59 -19.15
CA PHE A 67 -1.00 -2.23 -17.99
C PHE A 67 -1.59 -3.58 -18.37
N ASP A 68 -1.23 -4.60 -17.61
CA ASP A 68 -2.00 -5.85 -17.64
C ASP A 68 -3.36 -5.64 -16.96
N GLN A 69 -4.30 -6.53 -17.21
CA GLN A 69 -5.55 -6.55 -16.48
C GLN A 69 -5.27 -6.71 -14.97
N VAL A 70 -5.88 -5.85 -14.14
CA VAL A 70 -5.81 -5.97 -12.69
C VAL A 70 -6.46 -7.28 -12.25
N VAL A 71 -5.77 -8.05 -11.43
CA VAL A 71 -6.28 -9.31 -10.90
C VAL A 71 -6.55 -9.21 -9.40
N PHE A 72 -7.53 -9.98 -8.92
CA PHE A 72 -7.79 -10.14 -7.49
C PHE A 72 -7.11 -11.42 -7.02
N TYR A 73 -5.99 -11.27 -6.35
CA TYR A 73 -5.17 -12.35 -5.82
C TYR A 73 -5.21 -12.30 -4.29
N LEU A 74 -6.41 -12.56 -3.75
CA LEU A 74 -6.66 -12.40 -2.32
C LEU A 74 -5.79 -13.37 -1.52
N ALA A 75 -5.03 -12.83 -0.58
CA ALA A 75 -4.18 -13.62 0.31
C ALA A 75 -5.01 -14.67 1.06
N LYS A 76 -4.41 -15.81 1.42
CA LYS A 76 -5.12 -16.94 2.07
C LYS A 76 -5.84 -16.55 3.36
N ASP A 77 -5.37 -15.51 4.03
CA ASP A 77 -5.93 -14.96 5.27
C ASP A 77 -6.66 -13.62 5.04
N ALA A 78 -7.02 -13.30 3.80
CA ALA A 78 -7.86 -12.14 3.52
C ALA A 78 -9.15 -12.20 4.32
N LYS A 79 -9.45 -11.14 5.06
CA LYS A 79 -10.58 -11.08 5.98
C LYS A 79 -11.93 -11.04 5.28
N TYR A 80 -11.95 -10.56 4.06
CA TYR A 80 -13.15 -10.44 3.25
C TYR A 80 -12.92 -11.11 1.90
N ARG A 81 -13.78 -12.09 1.59
CA ARG A 81 -13.72 -12.87 0.34
C ARG A 81 -15.02 -12.82 -0.45
N ASP A 82 -16.08 -12.27 0.13
CA ASP A 82 -17.42 -12.21 -0.48
C ASP A 82 -17.55 -11.01 -1.44
N ILE A 83 -16.57 -10.85 -2.34
CA ILE A 83 -16.62 -9.83 -3.38
C ILE A 83 -17.23 -10.49 -4.61
N GLN A 84 -18.38 -9.97 -5.06
CA GLN A 84 -19.04 -10.50 -6.23
C GLN A 84 -18.23 -10.17 -7.50
N PRO A 85 -18.29 -11.00 -8.57
CA PRO A 85 -17.55 -10.78 -9.81
C PRO A 85 -17.78 -9.38 -10.40
N GLU A 86 -19.01 -8.88 -10.35
CA GLU A 86 -19.38 -7.55 -10.85
C GLU A 86 -18.68 -6.44 -10.06
N GLN A 87 -18.54 -6.61 -8.74
CA GLN A 87 -17.81 -5.67 -7.88
C GLN A 87 -16.30 -5.71 -8.14
N MET A 88 -15.76 -6.90 -8.42
CA MET A 88 -14.35 -7.03 -8.81
C MET A 88 -14.09 -6.30 -10.13
N LYS A 89 -15.01 -6.47 -11.11
CA LYS A 89 -14.93 -5.76 -12.38
C LYS A 89 -15.02 -4.26 -12.18
N GLU A 90 -15.99 -3.75 -11.41
CA GLU A 90 -16.11 -2.31 -11.11
C GLU A 90 -14.83 -1.75 -10.51
N LEU A 91 -14.22 -2.45 -9.54
CA LEU A 91 -12.98 -2.04 -8.91
C LEU A 91 -11.79 -2.08 -9.87
N ALA A 92 -11.70 -3.09 -10.73
CA ALA A 92 -10.66 -3.15 -11.77
C ALA A 92 -10.80 -1.99 -12.77
N ASP A 93 -12.02 -1.70 -13.21
CA ASP A 93 -12.32 -0.57 -14.10
C ASP A 93 -12.00 0.78 -13.42
N GLU A 94 -12.24 0.91 -12.12
CA GLU A 94 -11.88 2.11 -11.34
C GLU A 94 -10.35 2.29 -11.32
N PHE A 95 -9.60 1.23 -11.02
CA PHE A 95 -8.14 1.28 -11.06
C PHE A 95 -7.63 1.69 -12.44
N ALA A 96 -8.18 1.11 -13.51
CA ALA A 96 -7.79 1.44 -14.88
C ALA A 96 -8.07 2.91 -15.23
N ARG A 97 -9.21 3.46 -14.79
CA ARG A 97 -9.53 4.90 -14.95
C ARG A 97 -8.54 5.79 -14.20
N ASP A 98 -8.24 5.47 -12.94
CA ASP A 98 -7.26 6.22 -12.15
C ASP A 98 -5.87 6.17 -12.79
N ALA A 99 -5.45 5.00 -13.29
CA ALA A 99 -4.18 4.86 -14.00
C ALA A 99 -4.16 5.71 -15.28
N ALA A 100 -5.23 5.67 -16.08
CA ALA A 100 -5.33 6.46 -17.30
C ALA A 100 -5.27 7.97 -17.01
N GLU A 101 -5.97 8.44 -16.00
CA GLU A 101 -5.96 9.85 -15.62
C GLU A 101 -4.57 10.31 -15.13
N GLN A 102 -3.89 9.49 -14.32
CA GLN A 102 -2.54 9.81 -13.83
C GLN A 102 -1.49 9.81 -14.95
N MET A 103 -1.61 8.94 -15.95
CA MET A 103 -0.65 8.85 -17.06
C MET A 103 -0.92 9.89 -18.15
N LYS A 104 -2.11 10.47 -18.19
CA LYS A 104 -2.55 11.43 -19.21
C LYS A 104 -1.57 12.57 -19.40
N GLY A 105 -1.27 12.85 -20.68
CA GLY A 105 -0.40 13.96 -21.07
C GLY A 105 1.10 13.78 -20.79
N ALA A 106 1.51 12.63 -20.20
CA ALA A 106 2.93 12.39 -19.87
C ALA A 106 3.46 11.03 -20.32
N TYR A 107 2.70 9.96 -20.11
CA TYR A 107 3.10 8.59 -20.43
C TYR A 107 1.95 7.89 -21.16
N PRO A 108 1.99 7.80 -22.51
CA PRO A 108 0.96 7.09 -23.27
C PRO A 108 0.78 5.65 -22.80
N ILE A 109 -0.47 5.25 -22.61
CA ILE A 109 -0.81 3.85 -22.36
C ILE A 109 -0.93 3.14 -23.69
N VAL A 110 -0.21 2.03 -23.85
CA VAL A 110 -0.15 1.23 -25.08
C VAL A 110 -0.53 -0.20 -24.81
N ALA A 111 -1.02 -0.90 -25.84
CA ALA A 111 -1.38 -2.31 -25.77
C ALA A 111 -0.23 -3.24 -26.17
N GLU A 112 0.75 -2.72 -26.93
CA GLU A 112 1.82 -3.53 -27.49
C GLU A 112 3.16 -3.30 -26.76
N PRO A 113 3.96 -4.35 -26.57
CA PRO A 113 5.30 -4.22 -26.00
C PRO A 113 6.24 -3.41 -26.92
N GLY A 114 7.25 -2.78 -26.34
CA GLY A 114 8.25 -2.03 -27.09
C GLY A 114 9.47 -1.70 -26.24
N PRO A 115 10.57 -1.23 -26.86
CA PRO A 115 11.83 -0.99 -26.15
C PRO A 115 11.76 0.13 -25.11
N ASP A 116 10.77 1.01 -25.21
CA ASP A 116 10.50 2.14 -24.33
C ASP A 116 9.20 1.96 -23.53
N VAL A 117 8.68 0.74 -23.45
CA VAL A 117 7.41 0.42 -22.76
C VAL A 117 7.68 -0.29 -21.44
N LEU A 118 7.23 0.32 -20.35
CA LEU A 118 7.19 -0.31 -19.02
C LEU A 118 5.88 -1.09 -18.89
N ARG A 119 5.98 -2.40 -18.70
CA ARG A 119 4.84 -3.26 -18.40
C ARG A 119 4.55 -3.27 -16.91
N VAL A 120 3.32 -3.00 -16.52
CA VAL A 120 2.87 -2.94 -15.14
C VAL A 120 1.83 -4.02 -14.88
N ARG A 121 2.09 -4.89 -13.91
CA ARG A 121 1.17 -5.93 -13.45
C ARG A 121 0.78 -5.64 -12.01
N VAL A 122 -0.51 -5.67 -11.71
CA VAL A 122 -1.05 -5.35 -10.38
C VAL A 122 -2.03 -6.41 -9.93
N ALA A 123 -1.85 -6.87 -8.70
CA ALA A 123 -2.82 -7.68 -7.99
C ALA A 123 -3.37 -6.95 -6.78
N ILE A 124 -4.68 -6.98 -6.61
CA ILE A 124 -5.34 -6.59 -5.37
C ILE A 124 -5.32 -7.80 -4.43
N THR A 125 -4.60 -7.68 -3.32
CA THR A 125 -4.28 -8.81 -2.44
C THR A 125 -5.13 -8.83 -1.18
N ASN A 126 -5.73 -7.70 -0.83
CA ASN A 126 -6.68 -7.56 0.27
C ASN A 126 -7.69 -6.46 -0.02
N ILE A 127 -8.95 -6.69 0.37
CA ILE A 127 -9.98 -5.65 0.46
C ILE A 127 -10.76 -5.86 1.75
N GLU A 128 -10.81 -4.83 2.58
CA GLU A 128 -11.72 -4.75 3.71
C GLU A 128 -12.76 -3.68 3.41
N PRO A 129 -14.06 -4.03 3.31
CA PRO A 129 -15.09 -3.05 3.06
C PRO A 129 -15.20 -2.02 4.20
N GLY A 130 -15.58 -0.81 3.85
CA GLY A 130 -16.02 0.18 4.82
C GLY A 130 -17.34 -0.25 5.49
N ASN A 131 -17.56 0.21 6.71
CA ASN A 131 -18.81 0.04 7.42
C ASN A 131 -19.39 1.42 7.75
N PRO A 132 -20.35 1.92 6.96
CA PRO A 132 -20.92 3.27 7.13
C PRO A 132 -21.49 3.52 8.52
N VAL A 133 -22.13 2.51 9.10
CA VAL A 133 -22.72 2.60 10.46
C VAL A 133 -21.64 2.83 11.50
N LYS A 134 -20.56 2.01 11.46
CA LYS A 134 -19.45 2.16 12.42
C LYS A 134 -18.71 3.47 12.21
N SER A 135 -18.48 3.88 10.98
CA SER A 135 -17.83 5.16 10.64
C SER A 135 -18.68 6.35 11.04
N GLY A 136 -20.00 6.31 10.79
CA GLY A 136 -20.95 7.35 11.16
C GLY A 136 -21.14 7.49 12.66
N MET A 137 -21.36 6.39 13.38
CA MET A 137 -21.55 6.39 14.84
C MET A 137 -20.35 6.95 15.59
N THR A 138 -19.13 6.63 15.14
CA THR A 138 -17.90 7.15 15.79
C THR A 138 -17.64 8.62 15.52
N THR A 139 -18.42 9.23 14.60
CA THR A 139 -18.23 10.63 14.19
C THR A 139 -19.25 11.56 14.84
N VAL A 140 -20.48 11.09 15.09
CA VAL A 140 -21.61 11.94 15.51
C VAL A 140 -21.73 12.04 17.04
N LEU A 141 -21.34 11.00 17.79
CA LEU A 141 -21.43 11.03 19.24
C LEU A 141 -20.09 11.47 19.86
N PRO A 142 -20.11 12.41 20.86
CA PRO A 142 -18.89 12.84 21.55
C PRO A 142 -18.07 11.68 22.12
N ILE A 143 -18.75 10.66 22.67
CA ILE A 143 -18.10 9.45 23.20
C ILE A 143 -17.49 8.61 22.05
N GLY A 144 -18.19 8.49 20.91
CA GLY A 144 -17.70 7.79 19.73
C GLY A 144 -16.47 8.46 19.11
N LEU A 145 -16.41 9.79 19.13
CA LEU A 145 -15.25 10.54 18.66
C LEU A 145 -14.01 10.27 19.52
N ALA A 146 -14.15 10.27 20.85
CA ALA A 146 -13.04 9.95 21.75
C ALA A 146 -12.52 8.52 21.53
N VAL A 147 -13.40 7.53 21.40
CA VAL A 147 -13.04 6.13 21.12
C VAL A 147 -12.34 6.00 19.76
N SER A 148 -12.79 6.74 18.73
CA SER A 148 -12.18 6.68 17.41
C SER A 148 -10.78 7.29 17.39
N VAL A 149 -10.55 8.37 18.13
CA VAL A 149 -9.21 8.99 18.28
C VAL A 149 -8.26 8.07 19.04
N ILE A 150 -8.73 7.46 20.13
CA ILE A 150 -7.93 6.50 20.91
C ILE A 150 -7.57 5.29 20.04
N ARG A 151 -8.52 4.70 19.30
CA ARG A 151 -8.26 3.58 18.40
C ARG A 151 -7.31 3.96 17.26
N LYS A 152 -7.44 5.16 16.68
CA LYS A 152 -6.47 5.64 15.68
C LYS A 152 -5.06 5.78 16.28
N GLY A 153 -4.94 6.33 17.47
CA GLY A 153 -3.65 6.43 18.19
C GLY A 153 -3.00 5.07 18.43
N ALA A 154 -3.79 4.05 18.80
CA ALA A 154 -3.31 2.70 19.08
C ALA A 154 -3.06 1.85 17.82
N THR A 155 -3.87 2.01 16.76
CA THR A 155 -3.86 1.15 15.57
C THR A 155 -3.45 1.86 14.28
N GLY A 156 -3.35 3.18 14.29
CA GLY A 156 -3.12 4.02 13.10
C GLY A 156 -4.31 4.08 12.13
N LYS A 157 -5.44 3.42 12.44
CA LYS A 157 -6.62 3.33 11.57
C LYS A 157 -7.88 3.83 12.28
N TYR A 158 -8.77 4.48 11.54
CA TYR A 158 -10.12 4.74 12.03
C TYR A 158 -10.96 3.46 11.99
N PRO A 159 -11.88 3.23 12.95
CA PRO A 159 -12.79 2.08 12.90
C PRO A 159 -13.72 2.15 11.69
N GLY A 160 -13.92 1.03 11.01
CA GLY A 160 -14.93 0.90 9.95
C GLY A 160 -14.61 1.60 8.62
N VAL A 161 -13.40 2.11 8.42
CA VAL A 161 -13.04 2.80 7.16
C VAL A 161 -12.68 1.84 6.02
N GLY A 162 -12.37 0.56 6.33
CA GLY A 162 -11.91 -0.40 5.35
C GLY A 162 -10.41 -0.26 5.03
N SER A 163 -9.93 -1.14 4.17
CA SER A 163 -8.55 -1.12 3.67
C SER A 163 -8.44 -1.83 2.32
N ALA A 164 -7.33 -1.57 1.60
CA ALA A 164 -6.95 -2.35 0.44
C ALA A 164 -5.45 -2.66 0.47
N GLY A 165 -5.08 -3.82 -0.09
CA GLY A 165 -3.71 -4.25 -0.27
C GLY A 165 -3.40 -4.53 -1.72
N MET A 166 -2.15 -4.32 -2.13
CA MET A 166 -1.68 -4.63 -3.46
C MET A 166 -0.30 -5.24 -3.46
N GLU A 167 -0.04 -6.05 -4.49
CA GLU A 167 1.29 -6.38 -5.00
C GLU A 167 1.38 -5.92 -6.45
N ALA A 168 2.48 -5.26 -6.81
CA ALA A 168 2.73 -4.80 -8.16
C ALA A 168 4.15 -5.15 -8.61
N GLU A 169 4.31 -5.43 -9.90
CA GLU A 169 5.62 -5.56 -10.53
C GLU A 169 5.70 -4.76 -11.82
N PHE A 170 6.90 -4.27 -12.07
CA PHE A 170 7.25 -3.42 -13.20
C PHE A 170 8.29 -4.16 -14.02
N LEU A 171 7.94 -4.47 -15.25
CA LEU A 171 8.71 -5.33 -16.13
C LEU A 171 9.18 -4.56 -17.36
N ASP A 172 10.32 -4.92 -17.89
CA ASP A 172 10.63 -4.60 -19.28
C ASP A 172 9.65 -5.37 -20.18
N SER A 173 8.93 -4.66 -21.04
CA SER A 173 7.81 -5.24 -21.78
C SER A 173 8.23 -6.29 -22.83
N LEU A 174 9.48 -6.23 -23.33
CA LEU A 174 10.00 -7.17 -24.32
C LEU A 174 10.55 -8.44 -23.67
N THR A 175 11.31 -8.30 -22.57
CA THR A 175 12.00 -9.42 -21.92
C THR A 175 11.23 -10.04 -20.78
N ASN A 176 10.20 -9.31 -20.25
CA ASN A 176 9.50 -9.62 -19.01
C ASN A 176 10.41 -9.68 -17.76
N GLU A 177 11.60 -9.08 -17.86
CA GLU A 177 12.48 -8.97 -16.72
C GLU A 177 11.89 -8.05 -15.66
N ARG A 178 11.88 -8.48 -14.39
CA ARG A 178 11.42 -7.64 -13.29
C ARG A 178 12.44 -6.56 -12.96
N LEU A 179 12.04 -5.32 -13.17
CA LEU A 179 12.84 -4.13 -12.92
C LEU A 179 12.57 -3.53 -11.54
N ALA A 180 11.32 -3.58 -11.11
CA ALA A 180 10.90 -3.14 -9.78
C ALA A 180 9.69 -3.95 -9.31
N ALA A 181 9.42 -3.90 -8.01
CA ALA A 181 8.19 -4.40 -7.40
C ALA A 181 7.79 -3.55 -6.20
N ALA A 182 6.51 -3.54 -5.88
CA ALA A 182 5.96 -2.80 -4.75
C ALA A 182 4.91 -3.64 -4.02
N ILE A 183 4.85 -3.47 -2.71
CA ILE A 183 3.82 -4.05 -1.86
C ILE A 183 3.31 -2.94 -0.96
N ASP A 184 1.99 -2.82 -0.85
CA ASP A 184 1.38 -1.83 0.03
C ASP A 184 0.05 -2.32 0.60
N GLU A 185 -0.31 -1.82 1.76
CA GLU A 185 -1.63 -1.98 2.38
C GLU A 185 -2.04 -0.65 3.01
N ARG A 186 -3.17 -0.12 2.57
CA ARG A 186 -3.68 1.17 3.01
C ARG A 186 -5.05 1.05 3.66
N ALA A 187 -5.19 1.67 4.82
CA ALA A 187 -6.51 1.96 5.36
C ALA A 187 -7.07 3.22 4.71
N GLY A 188 -8.38 3.24 4.52
CA GLY A 188 -9.06 4.42 4.04
C GLY A 188 -8.98 5.61 5.01
N SER A 189 -9.26 6.80 4.50
CA SER A 189 -9.48 7.99 5.31
C SER A 189 -10.76 7.84 6.16
N LYS A 190 -11.01 8.79 7.06
CA LYS A 190 -12.25 8.84 7.85
C LYS A 190 -13.51 8.79 6.97
N PHE A 191 -13.45 9.39 5.80
CA PHE A 191 -14.59 9.49 4.87
C PHE A 191 -14.74 8.27 3.97
N ALA A 192 -13.70 7.49 3.75
CA ALA A 192 -13.75 6.26 2.96
C ALA A 192 -14.77 5.25 3.49
N GLY A 193 -14.99 5.22 4.80
CA GLY A 193 -15.94 4.31 5.45
C GLY A 193 -17.42 4.55 5.12
N PHE A 194 -17.77 5.67 4.49
CA PHE A 194 -19.14 5.94 4.02
C PHE A 194 -19.51 5.17 2.73
N SER A 195 -18.52 4.59 2.05
CA SER A 195 -18.73 3.71 0.90
C SER A 195 -18.17 2.32 1.18
N LYS A 196 -18.82 1.28 0.65
CA LYS A 196 -18.40 -0.13 0.84
C LYS A 196 -16.94 -0.32 0.43
N PHE A 197 -16.51 0.27 -0.68
CA PHE A 197 -15.17 0.15 -1.23
C PHE A 197 -14.40 1.49 -1.30
N GLY A 198 -14.81 2.49 -0.51
CA GLY A 198 -14.16 3.80 -0.52
C GLY A 198 -12.67 3.76 -0.21
N ALA A 199 -12.26 2.89 0.73
CA ALA A 199 -10.84 2.70 1.04
C ALA A 199 -10.04 2.12 -0.15
N ALA A 200 -10.63 1.19 -0.92
CA ALA A 200 -10.00 0.66 -2.11
C ALA A 200 -9.83 1.75 -3.18
N LYS A 201 -10.86 2.55 -3.43
CA LYS A 201 -10.80 3.66 -4.39
C LYS A 201 -9.75 4.71 -4.00
N GLU A 202 -9.67 5.10 -2.73
CA GLU A 202 -8.60 5.99 -2.24
C GLU A 202 -7.20 5.38 -2.42
N ALA A 203 -7.06 4.06 -2.18
CA ALA A 203 -5.80 3.35 -2.37
C ALA A 203 -5.40 3.30 -3.86
N PHE A 204 -6.33 3.06 -4.77
CA PHE A 204 -6.07 3.01 -6.22
C PHE A 204 -5.55 4.35 -6.73
N LYS A 205 -6.21 5.45 -6.36
CA LYS A 205 -5.76 6.79 -6.71
C LYS A 205 -4.36 7.07 -6.16
N PHE A 206 -4.09 6.67 -4.92
CA PHE A 206 -2.76 6.83 -4.33
C PHE A 206 -1.70 6.02 -5.09
N TRP A 207 -1.94 4.75 -5.40
CA TRP A 207 -0.94 3.91 -6.04
C TRP A 207 -0.62 4.35 -7.47
N THR A 208 -1.63 4.74 -8.23
CA THR A 208 -1.45 5.26 -9.60
C THR A 208 -0.73 6.61 -9.59
N GLU A 209 -1.01 7.49 -8.62
CA GLU A 209 -0.25 8.72 -8.39
C GLU A 209 1.22 8.44 -8.03
N ARG A 210 1.50 7.44 -7.18
CA ARG A 210 2.89 7.06 -6.85
C ARG A 210 3.65 6.51 -8.05
N LEU A 211 3.00 5.77 -8.93
CA LEU A 211 3.59 5.34 -10.20
C LEU A 211 3.96 6.55 -11.06
N ARG A 212 3.05 7.51 -11.20
CA ARG A 212 3.31 8.75 -11.95
C ARG A 212 4.50 9.51 -11.38
N ILE A 213 4.54 9.73 -10.07
CA ILE A 213 5.66 10.40 -9.39
C ILE A 213 6.97 9.63 -9.59
N PHE A 214 6.94 8.30 -9.54
CA PHE A 214 8.12 7.48 -9.78
C PHE A 214 8.69 7.68 -11.20
N LEU A 215 7.82 7.66 -12.21
CA LEU A 215 8.21 7.90 -13.59
C LEU A 215 8.72 9.33 -13.81
N ASP A 216 8.03 10.33 -13.24
CA ASP A 216 8.46 11.73 -13.34
C ASP A 216 9.85 11.95 -12.73
N ARG A 217 10.14 11.30 -11.60
CA ARG A 217 11.49 11.32 -10.99
C ARG A 217 12.54 10.69 -11.87
N ALA A 218 12.24 9.54 -12.47
CA ALA A 218 13.14 8.87 -13.38
C ALA A 218 13.51 9.74 -14.60
N HIS A 219 12.58 10.60 -15.03
CA HIS A 219 12.77 11.53 -16.14
C HIS A 219 13.25 12.93 -15.73
N GLY A 220 13.62 13.13 -14.46
CA GLY A 220 14.07 14.43 -13.97
C GLY A 220 12.99 15.52 -13.97
N LYS A 221 11.70 15.16 -14.08
CA LYS A 221 10.55 16.08 -14.12
C LYS A 221 10.07 16.54 -12.73
N GLN A 222 10.90 16.45 -11.69
CA GLN A 222 10.50 16.93 -10.35
C GLN A 222 10.45 18.46 -10.29
N LYS A 223 9.32 18.96 -9.79
CA LYS A 223 9.22 20.29 -9.18
C LYS A 223 9.55 20.21 -7.68
#